data_c7c32097f3f1839c8e3d77c017d6f61e
#
_entry.id   c7c32097f3f1839c8e3d77c017d6f61e
#
_cell.length_a   1.000
_cell.length_b   1.000
_cell.length_c   1.000
_cell.angle_alpha   90.00
_cell.angle_beta   90.00
_cell.angle_gamma   90.00
#
_symmetry.space_group_name_H-M   'P 1'
#
loop_
_entity.id
_entity.type
_entity.pdbx_description
1 polymer ?
#
loop_
_entity_poly.entity_id
_entity_poly.type
_entity_poly.pdbx_seq_one_letter_code
_entity_poly.pdbx_strand_id
1 'polypeptide(L)'
;MWTRKSVLSLVCGALAATILPADQVTPSAWAAKHLVVPDGPQAGQLWNPDQTPQLIEIMDHLSPESPVNEVVLRKSAQLGATTLGIAWSGYVATVDPAPMMIVMPTLDSADGFNREKLNPAFEASPSVARRVMAAASRSARASTVRTKRFPGGSIILTGANSTADLRSKTRRYLSLDEIDDWPLDLDGQGDPQKLAYARKESYDATGDWKVLRASTPTIKGESRIDEAFEAGDQRYWEMPCPHCGGEQRFEWGTKDSAHGLKFRREFPHQAHYVCRHNGCVIHHHEKPAMIRAGRWVASCPGPGRYPSYHLDALSSLFAQWDSIVADFLESKDDPTRLKVF
;
A
#
# COMPACT_ATOMS: atom_id res chain seq x y z
N MET A 1 20.60 48.75 -6.59
CA MET A 1 22.04 48.44 -6.44
C MET A 1 22.17 47.38 -5.30
N TRP A 2 22.55 46.15 -5.62
CA TRP A 2 22.67 45.06 -4.63
C TRP A 2 23.92 45.31 -3.80
N THR A 3 23.79 45.32 -2.49
CA THR A 3 24.95 45.49 -1.60
C THR A 3 25.70 44.16 -1.44
N ARG A 4 27.01 44.18 -1.18
CA ARG A 4 27.81 42.96 -0.90
C ARG A 4 27.20 42.09 0.19
N LYS A 5 26.57 42.70 1.20
CA LYS A 5 25.87 41.99 2.30
C LYS A 5 24.63 41.22 1.80
N SER A 6 23.85 41.79 0.86
CA SER A 6 22.66 41.10 0.32
C SER A 6 23.02 39.94 -0.61
N VAL A 7 24.12 40.02 -1.35
CA VAL A 7 24.63 38.94 -2.20
C VAL A 7 25.19 37.80 -1.33
N LEU A 8 26.00 38.13 -0.30
CA LEU A 8 26.49 37.10 0.63
C LEU A 8 25.36 36.38 1.38
N SER A 9 24.34 37.08 1.83
CA SER A 9 23.17 36.47 2.51
C SER A 9 22.40 35.56 1.58
N LEU A 10 22.23 35.90 0.31
CA LEU A 10 21.61 35.05 -0.70
C LEU A 10 22.44 33.79 -1.01
N VAL A 11 23.77 33.96 -1.16
CA VAL A 11 24.68 32.84 -1.42
C VAL A 11 24.78 31.92 -0.20
N CYS A 12 24.89 32.47 1.01
CA CYS A 12 24.88 31.66 2.24
C CYS A 12 23.54 30.96 2.46
N GLY A 13 22.42 31.61 2.15
CA GLY A 13 21.10 31.00 2.21
C GLY A 13 20.93 29.87 1.20
N ALA A 14 21.39 30.06 -0.04
CA ALA A 14 21.37 29.02 -1.07
C ALA A 14 22.31 27.85 -0.74
N LEU A 15 23.51 28.11 -0.20
CA LEU A 15 24.44 27.08 0.26
C LEU A 15 23.89 26.35 1.50
N ALA A 16 23.32 27.04 2.46
CA ALA A 16 22.69 26.42 3.63
C ALA A 16 21.51 25.50 3.23
N ALA A 17 20.69 25.93 2.27
CA ALA A 17 19.60 25.11 1.72
C ALA A 17 20.08 23.88 0.94
N THR A 18 21.34 23.88 0.46
CA THR A 18 21.96 22.72 -0.23
C THR A 18 22.76 21.80 0.71
N ILE A 19 23.18 22.32 1.87
CA ILE A 19 24.03 21.58 2.83
C ILE A 19 23.21 21.03 4.01
N LEU A 20 22.10 21.68 4.37
CA LEU A 20 21.16 21.09 5.33
C LEU A 20 20.60 19.80 4.73
N PRO A 21 20.72 18.64 5.43
CA PRO A 21 20.00 17.46 4.99
C PRO A 21 18.54 17.84 4.80
N ALA A 22 17.98 17.52 3.64
CA ALA A 22 16.54 17.66 3.42
C ALA A 22 15.85 17.05 4.64
N ASP A 23 14.88 17.75 5.22
CA ASP A 23 14.06 17.16 6.29
C ASP A 23 13.69 15.75 5.83
N GLN A 24 14.05 14.74 6.62
CA GLN A 24 13.79 13.34 6.29
C GLN A 24 12.28 13.13 6.35
N VAL A 25 11.61 13.46 5.26
CA VAL A 25 10.15 13.32 5.14
C VAL A 25 9.82 11.88 4.83
N THR A 26 9.08 11.22 5.71
CA THR A 26 8.62 9.85 5.46
C THR A 26 7.57 9.80 4.35
N PRO A 27 7.37 8.66 3.67
CA PRO A 27 6.35 8.53 2.64
C PRO A 27 4.93 8.90 3.11
N SER A 28 4.54 8.55 4.34
CA SER A 28 3.23 8.91 4.89
C SER A 28 3.10 10.41 5.16
N ALA A 29 4.14 11.03 5.72
CA ALA A 29 4.16 12.48 5.96
C ALA A 29 4.17 13.27 4.63
N TRP A 30 4.86 12.75 3.61
CA TRP A 30 4.80 13.30 2.26
C TRP A 30 3.40 13.19 1.66
N ALA A 31 2.78 12.00 1.76
CA ALA A 31 1.45 11.76 1.21
C ALA A 31 0.41 12.70 1.83
N ALA A 32 0.43 12.89 3.15
CA ALA A 32 -0.49 13.79 3.85
C ALA A 32 -0.39 15.27 3.39
N LYS A 33 0.78 15.69 2.90
CA LYS A 33 1.00 17.07 2.45
C LYS A 33 0.85 17.26 0.94
N HIS A 34 0.99 16.21 0.15
CA HIS A 34 1.20 16.37 -1.30
C HIS A 34 0.34 15.47 -2.17
N LEU A 35 -0.15 14.33 -1.67
CA LEU A 35 -0.94 13.40 -2.46
C LEU A 35 -2.39 13.84 -2.50
N VAL A 36 -2.89 14.16 -3.67
CA VAL A 36 -4.33 14.30 -3.92
C VAL A 36 -4.91 12.95 -4.31
N VAL A 37 -5.92 12.50 -3.58
CA VAL A 37 -6.58 11.20 -3.81
C VAL A 37 -7.35 11.25 -5.14
N PRO A 38 -7.13 10.29 -6.06
CA PRO A 38 -7.70 10.38 -7.40
C PRO A 38 -9.19 10.02 -7.48
N ASP A 39 -9.68 9.19 -6.54
CA ASP A 39 -11.03 8.62 -6.60
C ASP A 39 -11.59 8.27 -5.22
N GLY A 40 -12.85 7.77 -5.23
CA GLY A 40 -13.55 7.39 -4.01
C GLY A 40 -14.13 8.58 -3.23
N PRO A 41 -14.57 8.36 -1.98
CA PRO A 41 -15.22 9.41 -1.18
C PRO A 41 -14.36 10.64 -0.87
N GLN A 42 -13.04 10.51 -1.03
CA GLN A 42 -12.06 11.58 -0.79
C GLN A 42 -11.44 12.12 -2.07
N ALA A 43 -12.01 11.82 -3.24
CA ALA A 43 -11.49 12.30 -4.52
C ALA A 43 -11.29 13.83 -4.51
N GLY A 44 -10.13 14.27 -4.99
CA GLY A 44 -9.76 15.69 -5.03
C GLY A 44 -9.26 16.28 -3.71
N GLN A 45 -9.25 15.51 -2.61
CA GLN A 45 -8.72 15.95 -1.32
C GLN A 45 -7.30 15.40 -1.10
N LEU A 46 -6.54 16.04 -0.22
CA LEU A 46 -5.28 15.47 0.26
C LEU A 46 -5.54 14.17 1.02
N TRP A 47 -4.64 13.22 0.85
CA TRP A 47 -4.69 11.98 1.62
C TRP A 47 -4.66 12.28 3.12
N ASN A 48 -5.62 11.72 3.85
CA ASN A 48 -5.76 11.92 5.29
C ASN A 48 -5.37 10.63 6.04
N PRO A 49 -4.29 10.64 6.82
CA PRO A 49 -3.84 9.49 7.60
C PRO A 49 -4.88 8.99 8.61
N ASP A 50 -5.78 9.85 9.13
CA ASP A 50 -6.83 9.47 10.07
C ASP A 50 -7.91 8.56 9.46
N GLN A 51 -7.99 8.51 8.12
CA GLN A 51 -8.93 7.65 7.40
C GLN A 51 -8.35 6.26 7.11
N THR A 52 -7.02 6.13 7.09
CA THR A 52 -6.32 4.87 6.87
C THR A 52 -5.06 4.80 7.75
N PRO A 53 -5.20 4.86 9.09
CA PRO A 53 -4.04 4.91 9.99
C PRO A 53 -3.15 3.68 9.87
N GLN A 54 -3.70 2.55 9.44
CA GLN A 54 -2.96 1.31 9.20
C GLN A 54 -1.89 1.45 8.10
N LEU A 55 -2.08 2.37 7.14
CA LEU A 55 -1.13 2.54 6.03
C LEU A 55 0.10 3.36 6.42
N ILE A 56 0.10 4.09 7.52
CA ILE A 56 1.21 4.97 7.93
C ILE A 56 2.50 4.18 8.07
N GLU A 57 2.54 3.19 8.95
CA GLU A 57 3.73 2.36 9.20
C GLU A 57 4.19 1.60 7.95
N ILE A 58 3.23 1.08 7.16
CA ILE A 58 3.50 0.37 5.91
C ILE A 58 4.21 1.30 4.91
N MET A 59 3.70 2.53 4.74
CA MET A 59 4.33 3.55 3.89
C MET A 59 5.74 3.90 4.38
N ASP A 60 5.91 4.11 5.69
CA ASP A 60 7.16 4.59 6.25
C ASP A 60 8.28 3.55 6.20
N HIS A 61 7.93 2.26 6.18
CA HIS A 61 8.90 1.20 5.88
C HIS A 61 9.44 1.24 4.44
N LEU A 62 8.74 1.87 3.51
CA LEU A 62 9.19 2.06 2.13
C LEU A 62 10.12 3.29 1.94
N SER A 63 10.40 4.02 3.03
CA SER A 63 11.42 5.08 3.05
C SER A 63 12.82 4.49 2.83
N PRO A 64 13.73 5.17 2.11
CA PRO A 64 15.14 4.76 2.02
C PRO A 64 15.84 4.70 3.37
N GLU A 65 15.40 5.53 4.34
CA GLU A 65 15.94 5.59 5.70
C GLU A 65 15.54 4.38 6.56
N SER A 66 14.49 3.67 6.19
CA SER A 66 14.05 2.49 6.91
C SER A 66 15.02 1.32 6.68
N PRO A 67 15.40 0.56 7.71
CA PRO A 67 16.21 -0.65 7.55
C PRO A 67 15.43 -1.80 6.90
N VAL A 68 14.13 -1.65 6.72
CA VAL A 68 13.23 -2.64 6.11
C VAL A 68 13.34 -2.59 4.59
N ASN A 69 13.72 -3.71 3.97
CA ASN A 69 13.83 -3.78 2.52
C ASN A 69 12.58 -4.37 1.86
N GLU A 70 11.84 -5.19 2.56
CA GLU A 70 10.67 -5.87 2.03
C GLU A 70 9.46 -5.69 2.94
N VAL A 71 8.32 -5.38 2.35
CA VAL A 71 7.03 -5.20 3.01
C VAL A 71 5.99 -6.05 2.31
N VAL A 72 5.24 -6.82 3.07
CA VAL A 72 4.16 -7.67 2.58
C VAL A 72 2.83 -7.19 3.14
N LEU A 73 1.84 -6.99 2.27
CA LEU A 73 0.49 -6.59 2.63
C LEU A 73 -0.54 -7.60 2.11
N ARG A 74 -0.96 -8.51 2.97
CA ARG A 74 -2.12 -9.37 2.75
C ARG A 74 -3.37 -8.60 3.14
N LYS A 75 -4.25 -8.35 2.19
CA LYS A 75 -5.39 -7.46 2.36
C LYS A 75 -6.69 -8.04 1.83
N SER A 76 -7.81 -7.62 2.38
CA SER A 76 -9.10 -7.71 1.69
C SER A 76 -9.20 -6.66 0.57
N ALA A 77 -10.19 -6.78 -0.30
CA ALA A 77 -10.42 -5.82 -1.38
C ALA A 77 -10.71 -4.40 -0.85
N GLN A 78 -10.36 -3.37 -1.61
CA GLN A 78 -10.69 -1.95 -1.39
C GLN A 78 -10.22 -1.32 -0.07
N LEU A 79 -9.07 -1.75 0.45
CA LEU A 79 -8.50 -1.24 1.71
C LEU A 79 -7.36 -0.22 1.54
N GLY A 80 -7.26 0.42 0.39
CA GLY A 80 -6.30 1.51 0.17
C GLY A 80 -4.90 1.09 -0.28
N ALA A 81 -4.66 -0.18 -0.62
CA ALA A 81 -3.36 -0.62 -1.15
C ALA A 81 -2.97 0.10 -2.45
N THR A 82 -3.94 0.39 -3.30
CA THR A 82 -3.74 1.22 -4.49
C THR A 82 -3.21 2.61 -4.12
N THR A 83 -3.81 3.25 -3.11
CA THR A 83 -3.35 4.55 -2.60
C THR A 83 -1.94 4.47 -2.02
N LEU A 84 -1.58 3.39 -1.32
CA LEU A 84 -0.22 3.11 -0.86
C LEU A 84 0.79 3.10 -2.02
N GLY A 85 0.50 2.35 -3.10
CA GLY A 85 1.35 2.30 -4.29
C GLY A 85 1.51 3.65 -4.99
N ILE A 86 0.42 4.43 -5.10
CA ILE A 86 0.44 5.79 -5.65
C ILE A 86 1.25 6.74 -4.77
N ALA A 87 1.05 6.71 -3.45
CA ALA A 87 1.77 7.52 -2.47
C ALA A 87 3.28 7.27 -2.57
N TRP A 88 3.68 6.01 -2.53
CA TRP A 88 5.09 5.64 -2.68
C TRP A 88 5.67 6.07 -4.02
N SER A 89 4.93 5.90 -5.11
CA SER A 89 5.34 6.34 -6.45
C SER A 89 5.55 7.86 -6.53
N GLY A 90 4.65 8.64 -5.92
CA GLY A 90 4.78 10.10 -5.84
C GLY A 90 5.95 10.54 -4.97
N TYR A 91 6.18 9.87 -3.86
CA TYR A 91 7.35 10.05 -3.00
C TYR A 91 8.65 9.79 -3.77
N VAL A 92 8.74 8.65 -4.47
CA VAL A 92 9.89 8.31 -5.31
C VAL A 92 10.12 9.35 -6.40
N ALA A 93 9.09 9.88 -7.03
CA ALA A 93 9.25 10.89 -8.07
C ALA A 93 9.77 12.24 -7.54
N THR A 94 9.54 12.56 -6.26
CA THR A 94 9.76 13.93 -5.72
C THR A 94 10.83 14.01 -4.66
N VAL A 95 10.95 13.02 -3.77
CA VAL A 95 11.83 13.04 -2.60
C VAL A 95 13.07 12.17 -2.81
N ASP A 96 12.89 10.93 -3.25
CA ASP A 96 13.98 9.98 -3.45
C ASP A 96 13.98 9.41 -4.89
N PRO A 97 14.40 10.22 -5.88
CA PRO A 97 14.33 9.83 -7.28
C PRO A 97 15.16 8.59 -7.61
N ALA A 98 14.48 7.53 -8.07
CA ALA A 98 15.10 6.26 -8.38
C ALA A 98 14.36 5.50 -9.51
N PRO A 99 14.99 4.48 -10.12
CA PRO A 99 14.31 3.56 -11.02
C PRO A 99 13.33 2.67 -10.24
N MET A 100 12.03 2.78 -10.53
CA MET A 100 10.96 1.99 -9.92
C MET A 100 10.21 1.19 -10.97
N MET A 101 9.68 0.02 -10.59
CA MET A 101 8.77 -0.77 -11.40
C MET A 101 7.53 -1.12 -10.60
N ILE A 102 6.37 -0.90 -11.22
CA ILE A 102 5.06 -1.34 -10.73
C ILE A 102 4.62 -2.49 -11.62
N VAL A 103 4.37 -3.63 -11.01
CA VAL A 103 3.92 -4.83 -11.71
C VAL A 103 2.51 -5.17 -11.28
N MET A 104 1.61 -5.23 -12.24
CA MET A 104 0.21 -5.64 -12.11
C MET A 104 0.03 -7.05 -12.70
N PRO A 105 -1.12 -7.73 -12.49
CA PRO A 105 -1.33 -9.06 -13.06
C PRO A 105 -1.16 -9.13 -14.58
N THR A 106 -1.66 -8.14 -15.29
CA THR A 106 -1.60 -8.06 -16.77
C THR A 106 -1.19 -6.66 -17.24
N LEU A 107 -0.77 -6.57 -18.52
CA LEU A 107 -0.52 -5.27 -19.15
C LEU A 107 -1.77 -4.40 -19.20
N ASP A 108 -2.94 -4.99 -19.42
CA ASP A 108 -4.21 -4.25 -19.46
C ASP A 108 -4.57 -3.70 -18.08
N SER A 109 -4.35 -4.45 -17.00
CA SER A 109 -4.53 -3.95 -15.63
C SER A 109 -3.53 -2.84 -15.29
N ALA A 110 -2.29 -2.92 -15.79
CA ALA A 110 -1.29 -1.85 -15.63
C ALA A 110 -1.70 -0.57 -16.37
N ASP A 111 -2.25 -0.70 -17.59
CA ASP A 111 -2.75 0.44 -18.37
C ASP A 111 -4.01 1.05 -17.73
N GLY A 112 -4.91 0.22 -17.21
CA GLY A 112 -6.09 0.65 -16.44
C GLY A 112 -5.70 1.42 -15.18
N PHE A 113 -4.83 0.84 -14.36
CA PHE A 113 -4.29 1.49 -13.16
C PHE A 113 -3.64 2.84 -13.47
N ASN A 114 -2.85 2.90 -14.53
CA ASN A 114 -2.22 4.14 -14.96
C ASN A 114 -3.24 5.21 -15.34
N ARG A 115 -4.21 4.85 -16.18
CA ARG A 115 -5.20 5.78 -16.74
C ARG A 115 -6.19 6.28 -15.69
N GLU A 116 -6.63 5.38 -14.81
CA GLU A 116 -7.75 5.65 -13.89
C GLU A 116 -7.31 6.10 -12.50
N LYS A 117 -6.07 5.80 -12.11
CA LYS A 117 -5.57 6.04 -10.75
C LYS A 117 -4.28 6.87 -10.73
N LEU A 118 -3.19 6.35 -11.31
CA LEU A 118 -1.86 6.96 -11.15
C LEU A 118 -1.74 8.31 -11.84
N ASN A 119 -2.18 8.41 -13.11
CA ASN A 119 -2.14 9.68 -13.84
C ASN A 119 -3.01 10.76 -13.18
N PRO A 120 -4.30 10.51 -12.87
CA PRO A 120 -5.12 11.50 -12.20
C PRO A 120 -4.52 11.97 -10.86
N ALA A 121 -3.97 11.05 -10.05
CA ALA A 121 -3.30 11.42 -8.81
C ALA A 121 -2.06 12.30 -9.03
N PHE A 122 -1.24 11.96 -10.03
CA PHE A 122 -0.02 12.71 -10.36
C PHE A 122 -0.33 14.11 -10.91
N GLU A 123 -1.32 14.21 -11.78
CA GLU A 123 -1.77 15.49 -12.36
C GLU A 123 -2.41 16.40 -11.31
N ALA A 124 -3.20 15.82 -10.39
CA ALA A 124 -3.84 16.55 -9.30
C ALA A 124 -2.87 16.96 -8.16
N SER A 125 -1.69 16.30 -8.07
CA SER A 125 -0.69 16.56 -7.02
C SER A 125 0.40 17.52 -7.52
N PRO A 126 0.41 18.83 -7.14
CA PRO A 126 1.28 19.83 -7.78
C PRO A 126 2.78 19.56 -7.63
N SER A 127 3.22 18.91 -6.55
CA SER A 127 4.62 18.52 -6.34
C SER A 127 5.07 17.47 -7.35
N VAL A 128 4.20 16.51 -7.69
CA VAL A 128 4.47 15.44 -8.65
C VAL A 128 4.34 15.97 -10.08
N ALA A 129 3.25 16.69 -10.37
CA ALA A 129 2.98 17.25 -11.70
C ALA A 129 4.14 18.12 -12.24
N ARG A 130 4.83 18.85 -11.36
CA ARG A 130 6.01 19.65 -11.74
C ARG A 130 7.27 18.83 -12.03
N ARG A 131 7.35 17.60 -11.54
CA ARG A 131 8.54 16.74 -11.67
C ARG A 131 8.40 15.73 -12.79
N VAL A 132 7.22 15.19 -12.99
CA VAL A 132 6.97 14.17 -14.02
C VAL A 132 6.87 14.83 -15.39
N MET A 133 7.70 14.41 -16.31
CA MET A 133 7.76 14.97 -17.66
C MET A 133 6.49 14.64 -18.44
N ALA A 134 5.95 15.63 -19.16
CA ALA A 134 4.76 15.45 -19.97
C ALA A 134 4.97 14.41 -21.09
N ALA A 135 3.92 13.65 -21.41
CA ALA A 135 3.92 12.64 -22.47
C ALA A 135 3.97 13.22 -23.90
N ALA A 136 3.65 14.52 -24.06
CA ALA A 136 3.42 15.18 -25.37
C ALA A 136 4.69 15.55 -26.17
N SER A 137 5.89 15.26 -25.66
CA SER A 137 7.13 15.59 -26.37
C SER A 137 7.59 14.43 -27.26
N ARG A 138 7.94 14.71 -28.52
CA ARG A 138 8.63 13.76 -29.41
C ARG A 138 10.05 13.40 -28.94
N SER A 139 10.48 13.89 -27.79
CA SER A 139 11.77 13.63 -27.19
C SER A 139 11.82 12.22 -26.61
N ALA A 140 12.96 11.52 -26.79
CA ALA A 140 13.23 10.25 -26.11
C ALA A 140 13.22 10.35 -24.57
N ARG A 141 13.21 11.57 -24.03
CA ARG A 141 13.10 11.87 -22.59
C ARG A 141 11.65 12.02 -22.11
N ALA A 142 10.65 12.05 -23.00
CA ALA A 142 9.26 12.19 -22.63
C ALA A 142 8.75 10.94 -21.90
N SER A 143 7.73 11.12 -21.07
CA SER A 143 6.95 10.01 -20.50
C SER A 143 6.14 9.32 -21.61
N THR A 144 5.83 8.03 -21.40
CA THR A 144 4.92 7.26 -22.24
C THR A 144 3.72 6.80 -21.41
N VAL A 145 2.78 6.12 -22.00
CA VAL A 145 1.66 5.54 -21.26
C VAL A 145 2.14 4.70 -20.07
N ARG A 146 3.16 3.86 -20.26
CA ARG A 146 3.68 2.95 -19.22
C ARG A 146 4.96 3.41 -18.55
N THR A 147 5.50 4.60 -18.89
CA THR A 147 6.73 5.09 -18.28
C THR A 147 6.56 6.53 -17.85
N LYS A 148 6.72 6.80 -16.56
CA LYS A 148 6.80 8.15 -15.98
C LYS A 148 8.26 8.52 -15.78
N ARG A 149 8.73 9.54 -16.46
CA ARG A 149 10.11 10.02 -16.35
C ARG A 149 10.16 11.28 -15.51
N PHE A 150 11.17 11.37 -14.68
CA PHE A 150 11.46 12.53 -13.84
C PHE A 150 12.99 12.66 -13.66
N PRO A 151 13.51 13.81 -13.26
CA PRO A 151 14.94 13.97 -12.98
C PRO A 151 15.39 12.98 -11.90
N GLY A 152 16.39 12.16 -12.21
CA GLY A 152 16.96 11.16 -11.29
C GLY A 152 16.32 9.77 -11.36
N GLY A 153 15.19 9.58 -12.09
CA GLY A 153 14.55 8.28 -12.14
C GLY A 153 13.43 8.10 -13.15
N SER A 154 12.78 6.97 -13.05
CA SER A 154 11.56 6.67 -13.81
C SER A 154 10.75 5.59 -13.13
N ILE A 155 9.43 5.64 -13.28
CA ILE A 155 8.52 4.55 -12.92
C ILE A 155 8.07 3.86 -14.19
N ILE A 156 8.22 2.54 -14.26
CA ILE A 156 7.68 1.71 -15.34
C ILE A 156 6.52 0.90 -14.78
N LEU A 157 5.41 0.91 -15.52
CA LEU A 157 4.26 0.04 -15.27
C LEU A 157 4.30 -1.13 -16.25
N THR A 158 4.10 -2.34 -15.75
CA THR A 158 4.10 -3.56 -16.57
C THR A 158 3.16 -4.61 -16.01
N GLY A 159 2.87 -5.64 -16.82
CA GLY A 159 2.13 -6.82 -16.39
C GLY A 159 3.06 -7.98 -16.04
N ALA A 160 2.63 -8.81 -15.09
CA ALA A 160 3.32 -10.05 -14.76
C ALA A 160 3.34 -11.06 -15.94
N ASN A 161 2.48 -10.82 -16.93
CA ASN A 161 2.44 -11.57 -18.19
C ASN A 161 3.39 -11.02 -19.28
N SER A 162 4.26 -10.03 -18.99
CA SER A 162 5.21 -9.43 -19.95
C SER A 162 6.65 -9.83 -19.63
N THR A 163 7.12 -10.86 -20.27
CA THR A 163 8.50 -11.35 -20.11
C THR A 163 9.56 -10.31 -20.45
N ALA A 164 9.34 -9.55 -21.52
CA ALA A 164 10.30 -8.55 -22.01
C ALA A 164 10.53 -7.45 -20.99
N ASP A 165 9.46 -6.94 -20.36
CA ASP A 165 9.56 -5.88 -19.38
C ASP A 165 10.16 -6.34 -18.05
N LEU A 166 9.78 -7.55 -17.59
CA LEU A 166 10.30 -8.14 -16.36
C LEU A 166 11.80 -8.46 -16.43
N ARG A 167 12.39 -8.54 -17.63
CA ARG A 167 13.82 -8.83 -17.84
C ARG A 167 14.65 -7.61 -18.20
N SER A 168 14.04 -6.46 -18.48
CA SER A 168 14.72 -5.45 -19.30
C SER A 168 15.65 -4.49 -18.58
N LYS A 169 15.51 -4.19 -17.29
CA LYS A 169 16.30 -3.12 -16.65
C LYS A 169 16.38 -3.28 -15.14
N THR A 170 17.51 -2.85 -14.57
CA THR A 170 17.71 -2.74 -13.13
C THR A 170 16.72 -1.77 -12.49
N ARG A 171 16.18 -2.13 -11.33
CA ARG A 171 15.22 -1.33 -10.53
C ARG A 171 15.63 -1.33 -9.07
N ARG A 172 15.60 -0.15 -8.47
CA ARG A 172 15.83 0.00 -7.03
C ARG A 172 14.57 -0.33 -6.25
N TYR A 173 13.39 0.02 -6.80
CA TYR A 173 12.10 -0.13 -6.14
C TYR A 173 11.14 -0.98 -6.97
N LEU A 174 10.49 -1.94 -6.29
CA LEU A 174 9.51 -2.86 -6.87
C LEU A 174 8.19 -2.76 -6.10
N SER A 175 7.10 -2.45 -6.79
CA SER A 175 5.73 -2.55 -6.27
C SER A 175 5.02 -3.67 -7.03
N LEU A 176 4.75 -4.77 -6.35
CA LEU A 176 4.17 -5.99 -6.91
C LEU A 176 2.74 -6.10 -6.37
N ASP A 177 1.76 -5.81 -7.21
CA ASP A 177 0.36 -5.76 -6.81
C ASP A 177 -0.43 -6.95 -7.34
N GLU A 178 -1.38 -7.42 -6.54
CA GLU A 178 -2.25 -8.59 -6.79
C GLU A 178 -1.45 -9.83 -7.25
N ILE A 179 -0.43 -10.20 -6.46
CA ILE A 179 0.52 -11.27 -6.82
C ILE A 179 -0.12 -12.67 -6.88
N ASP A 180 -1.27 -12.86 -6.24
CA ASP A 180 -2.03 -14.11 -6.30
C ASP A 180 -2.68 -14.33 -7.68
N ASP A 181 -2.96 -13.24 -8.41
CA ASP A 181 -3.52 -13.29 -9.77
C ASP A 181 -2.45 -13.45 -10.85
N TRP A 182 -1.17 -13.53 -10.48
CA TRP A 182 -0.09 -13.67 -11.45
C TRP A 182 0.02 -15.12 -11.97
N PRO A 183 0.44 -15.35 -13.22
CA PRO A 183 0.71 -16.70 -13.71
C PRO A 183 1.79 -17.39 -12.85
N LEU A 184 1.69 -18.69 -12.69
CA LEU A 184 2.68 -19.48 -11.95
C LEU A 184 3.99 -19.60 -12.71
N ASP A 185 3.92 -19.66 -14.03
CA ASP A 185 5.04 -19.70 -14.95
C ASP A 185 4.77 -18.80 -16.15
N LEU A 186 5.78 -18.13 -16.62
CA LEU A 186 5.71 -17.20 -17.74
C LEU A 186 6.30 -17.86 -19.00
N ASP A 187 5.46 -18.60 -19.72
CA ASP A 187 5.81 -19.27 -20.99
C ASP A 187 7.09 -20.13 -20.90
N GLY A 188 7.23 -20.92 -19.83
CA GLY A 188 8.40 -21.76 -19.59
C GLY A 188 9.66 -21.01 -19.13
N GLN A 189 9.52 -19.72 -18.78
CA GLN A 189 10.65 -18.89 -18.34
C GLN A 189 10.73 -18.71 -16.82
N GLY A 190 9.82 -19.36 -16.09
CA GLY A 190 9.77 -19.38 -14.64
C GLY A 190 8.80 -18.40 -14.03
N ASP A 191 8.84 -18.33 -12.72
CA ASP A 191 7.96 -17.48 -11.90
C ASP A 191 8.20 -15.99 -12.15
N PRO A 192 7.19 -15.22 -12.58
CA PRO A 192 7.28 -13.78 -12.79
C PRO A 192 7.72 -12.99 -11.56
N GLN A 193 7.41 -13.44 -10.33
CA GLN A 193 7.93 -12.79 -9.12
C GLN A 193 9.47 -12.89 -9.07
N LYS A 194 10.05 -14.06 -9.33
CA LYS A 194 11.52 -14.23 -9.36
C LYS A 194 12.15 -13.39 -10.46
N LEU A 195 11.49 -13.27 -11.62
CA LEU A 195 11.96 -12.40 -12.71
C LEU A 195 11.96 -10.93 -12.32
N ALA A 196 10.92 -10.48 -11.60
CA ALA A 196 10.87 -9.11 -11.08
C ALA A 196 11.95 -8.86 -10.01
N TYR A 197 12.13 -9.80 -9.07
CA TYR A 197 13.16 -9.68 -8.02
C TYR A 197 14.58 -9.59 -8.58
N ALA A 198 14.90 -10.32 -9.66
CA ALA A 198 16.20 -10.22 -10.33
C ALA A 198 16.54 -8.79 -10.79
N ARG A 199 15.55 -7.88 -10.89
CA ARG A 199 15.80 -6.47 -11.29
C ARG A 199 16.48 -5.64 -10.21
N LYS A 200 16.40 -6.04 -8.95
CA LYS A 200 17.02 -5.33 -7.83
C LYS A 200 18.41 -5.86 -7.46
N GLU A 201 18.86 -7.00 -8.01
CA GLU A 201 20.11 -7.69 -7.64
C GLU A 201 21.34 -6.76 -7.63
N SER A 202 21.41 -5.77 -8.52
CA SER A 202 22.51 -4.80 -8.52
C SER A 202 22.58 -3.94 -7.26
N TYR A 203 21.50 -3.88 -6.46
CA TYR A 203 21.43 -3.15 -5.19
C TYR A 203 21.58 -4.05 -3.97
N ASP A 204 21.70 -5.37 -4.14
CA ASP A 204 21.78 -6.31 -3.01
C ASP A 204 23.03 -6.09 -2.15
N ALA A 205 24.16 -5.78 -2.79
CA ALA A 205 25.42 -5.53 -2.07
C ALA A 205 25.37 -4.32 -1.13
N THR A 206 24.55 -3.32 -1.45
CA THR A 206 24.37 -2.11 -0.62
C THR A 206 23.15 -2.17 0.28
N GLY A 207 22.23 -3.12 0.03
CA GLY A 207 20.93 -3.18 0.69
C GLY A 207 19.99 -2.01 0.35
N ASP A 208 20.33 -1.22 -0.68
CA ASP A 208 19.61 0.00 -1.04
C ASP A 208 18.49 -0.28 -2.06
N TRP A 209 17.51 -1.06 -1.62
CA TRP A 209 16.35 -1.42 -2.41
C TRP A 209 15.11 -1.60 -1.54
N LYS A 210 13.93 -1.46 -2.12
CA LYS A 210 12.65 -1.74 -1.46
C LYS A 210 11.73 -2.55 -2.35
N VAL A 211 11.01 -3.49 -1.74
CA VAL A 211 9.95 -4.28 -2.39
C VAL A 211 8.69 -4.21 -1.57
N LEU A 212 7.60 -3.83 -2.21
CA LEU A 212 6.24 -3.95 -1.70
C LEU A 212 5.55 -5.09 -2.43
N ARG A 213 5.05 -6.09 -1.70
CA ARG A 213 4.13 -7.11 -2.21
C ARG A 213 2.76 -6.90 -1.60
N ALA A 214 1.75 -6.75 -2.43
CA ALA A 214 0.37 -6.61 -1.98
C ALA A 214 -0.55 -7.55 -2.76
N SER A 215 -1.49 -8.19 -2.10
CA SER A 215 -2.53 -8.98 -2.75
C SER A 215 -3.70 -9.28 -1.82
N THR A 216 -4.84 -9.56 -2.43
CA THR A 216 -5.93 -10.28 -1.80
C THR A 216 -5.61 -11.77 -1.84
N PRO A 217 -5.67 -12.51 -0.73
CA PRO A 217 -5.40 -13.95 -0.74
C PRO A 217 -6.50 -14.70 -1.52
N THR A 218 -6.10 -15.76 -2.22
CA THR A 218 -7.04 -16.63 -2.97
C THR A 218 -7.37 -17.89 -2.16
N ILE A 219 -6.82 -19.03 -2.53
CA ILE A 219 -7.11 -20.32 -1.88
C ILE A 219 -6.02 -20.62 -0.86
N LYS A 220 -6.42 -20.96 0.35
CA LYS A 220 -5.48 -21.33 1.41
C LYS A 220 -4.59 -22.51 0.97
N GLY A 221 -3.28 -22.33 1.11
CA GLY A 221 -2.26 -23.31 0.70
C GLY A 221 -1.78 -23.16 -0.75
N GLU A 222 -2.42 -22.30 -1.55
CA GLU A 222 -2.00 -21.96 -2.92
C GLU A 222 -1.69 -20.47 -3.05
N SER A 223 -2.13 -19.64 -2.10
CA SER A 223 -1.97 -18.20 -2.10
C SER A 223 -0.52 -17.79 -1.83
N ARG A 224 0.08 -17.08 -2.80
CA ARG A 224 1.45 -16.54 -2.69
C ARG A 224 1.56 -15.45 -1.63
N ILE A 225 0.51 -14.65 -1.45
CA ILE A 225 0.53 -13.60 -0.43
C ILE A 225 0.36 -14.18 0.97
N ASP A 226 -0.38 -15.30 1.14
CA ASP A 226 -0.46 -16.02 2.40
C ASP A 226 0.90 -16.62 2.79
N GLU A 227 1.57 -17.30 1.85
CA GLU A 227 2.93 -17.82 2.04
C GLU A 227 3.90 -16.71 2.45
N ALA A 228 3.85 -15.58 1.73
CA ALA A 228 4.68 -14.43 2.03
C ALA A 228 4.35 -13.81 3.41
N PHE A 229 3.08 -13.73 3.78
CA PHE A 229 2.67 -13.23 5.08
C PHE A 229 3.16 -14.15 6.21
N GLU A 230 3.03 -15.46 6.07
CA GLU A 230 3.47 -16.46 7.06
C GLU A 230 5.00 -16.49 7.22
N ALA A 231 5.76 -16.22 6.16
CA ALA A 231 7.21 -16.10 6.21
C ALA A 231 7.70 -14.81 6.92
N GLY A 232 6.87 -13.76 6.96
CA GLY A 232 7.15 -12.51 7.65
C GLY A 232 6.83 -12.55 9.16
N ASP A 233 6.79 -11.38 9.80
CA ASP A 233 6.55 -11.23 11.24
C ASP A 233 5.07 -11.23 11.64
N GLN A 234 4.14 -11.32 10.67
CA GLN A 234 2.71 -11.53 10.85
C GLN A 234 2.04 -10.48 11.73
N ARG A 235 2.02 -9.22 11.28
CA ARG A 235 1.40 -8.11 12.00
C ARG A 235 -0.10 -8.07 11.79
N TYR A 236 -0.80 -7.86 12.90
CA TYR A 236 -2.23 -7.61 12.95
C TYR A 236 -2.50 -6.25 13.60
N TRP A 237 -3.59 -5.60 13.18
CA TRP A 237 -4.01 -4.33 13.77
C TRP A 237 -4.75 -4.59 15.08
N GLU A 238 -4.08 -4.31 16.19
CA GLU A 238 -4.63 -4.46 17.54
C GLU A 238 -5.17 -3.12 18.03
N MET A 239 -6.36 -3.16 18.64
CA MET A 239 -7.11 -1.97 19.04
C MET A 239 -7.63 -2.12 20.47
N PRO A 240 -7.62 -1.05 21.29
CA PRO A 240 -8.21 -1.11 22.63
C PRO A 240 -9.74 -1.19 22.55
N CYS A 241 -10.34 -2.07 23.37
CA CYS A 241 -11.79 -2.08 23.56
C CYS A 241 -12.24 -0.77 24.25
N PRO A 242 -13.28 -0.05 23.76
CA PRO A 242 -13.69 1.23 24.33
C PRO A 242 -14.29 1.09 25.73
N HIS A 243 -14.69 -0.11 26.14
CA HIS A 243 -15.34 -0.36 27.42
C HIS A 243 -14.41 -0.92 28.49
N CYS A 244 -13.48 -1.85 28.10
CA CYS A 244 -12.61 -2.51 29.08
C CYS A 244 -11.12 -2.24 28.85
N GLY A 245 -10.74 -1.55 27.78
CA GLY A 245 -9.33 -1.25 27.43
C GLY A 245 -8.51 -2.45 26.93
N GLY A 246 -9.06 -3.65 26.90
CA GLY A 246 -8.36 -4.85 26.45
C GLY A 246 -8.00 -4.75 24.95
N GLU A 247 -6.73 -4.97 24.60
CA GLU A 247 -6.26 -4.92 23.21
C GLU A 247 -6.71 -6.16 22.43
N GLN A 248 -7.25 -5.96 21.25
CA GLN A 248 -7.77 -7.03 20.40
C GLN A 248 -7.79 -6.61 18.93
N ARG A 249 -7.68 -7.58 18.04
CA ARG A 249 -8.04 -7.42 16.64
C ARG A 249 -9.49 -7.79 16.40
N PHE A 250 -10.08 -7.28 15.32
CA PHE A 250 -11.38 -7.78 14.89
C PHE A 250 -11.25 -9.17 14.25
N GLU A 251 -12.21 -10.02 14.56
CA GLU A 251 -12.32 -11.38 14.05
C GLU A 251 -13.77 -11.64 13.63
N TRP A 252 -13.95 -12.41 12.56
CA TRP A 252 -15.30 -12.71 12.07
C TRP A 252 -16.16 -13.39 13.16
N GLY A 253 -15.58 -14.34 13.88
CA GLY A 253 -16.28 -15.16 14.86
C GLY A 253 -17.19 -16.20 14.18
N THR A 254 -17.31 -17.36 14.79
CA THR A 254 -18.31 -18.38 14.39
C THR A 254 -19.59 -18.22 15.21
N LYS A 255 -20.63 -18.99 14.86
CA LYS A 255 -21.88 -19.03 15.62
C LYS A 255 -21.62 -19.37 17.11
N ASP A 256 -20.67 -20.28 17.37
CA ASP A 256 -20.35 -20.79 18.69
C ASP A 256 -19.22 -20.04 19.40
N SER A 257 -18.58 -19.06 18.72
CA SER A 257 -17.53 -18.24 19.34
C SER A 257 -18.12 -17.31 20.38
N ALA A 258 -17.46 -17.19 21.54
CA ALA A 258 -17.87 -16.27 22.60
C ALA A 258 -17.67 -14.80 22.23
N HIS A 259 -16.74 -14.50 21.29
CA HIS A 259 -16.38 -13.16 20.82
C HIS A 259 -16.42 -13.06 19.30
N GLY A 260 -16.10 -11.88 18.74
CA GLY A 260 -16.08 -11.63 17.31
C GLY A 260 -17.33 -10.90 16.82
N LEU A 261 -17.47 -10.75 15.49
CA LEU A 261 -18.63 -10.10 14.88
C LEU A 261 -19.87 -10.98 15.07
N LYS A 262 -20.93 -10.41 15.59
CA LYS A 262 -22.23 -11.08 15.86
C LYS A 262 -23.33 -10.39 15.08
N PHE A 263 -24.23 -11.20 14.53
CA PHE A 263 -25.39 -10.74 13.76
C PHE A 263 -26.53 -11.78 13.82
N ARG A 264 -27.72 -11.35 13.50
CA ARG A 264 -28.87 -12.24 13.26
C ARG A 264 -29.19 -12.23 11.77
N ARG A 265 -29.51 -13.40 11.21
CA ARG A 265 -29.81 -13.52 9.77
C ARG A 265 -30.98 -12.64 9.32
N GLU A 266 -31.98 -12.53 10.20
CA GLU A 266 -33.19 -11.74 9.96
C GLU A 266 -32.96 -10.22 10.11
N PHE A 267 -31.86 -9.82 10.77
CA PHE A 267 -31.52 -8.43 11.09
C PHE A 267 -30.04 -8.14 10.89
N PRO A 268 -29.52 -8.27 9.66
CA PRO A 268 -28.08 -8.05 9.40
C PRO A 268 -27.62 -6.61 9.76
N HIS A 269 -28.54 -5.63 9.71
CA HIS A 269 -28.32 -4.24 10.10
C HIS A 269 -28.15 -4.01 11.61
N GLN A 270 -28.16 -5.05 12.42
CA GLN A 270 -27.88 -5.02 13.86
C GLN A 270 -26.55 -5.72 14.20
N ALA A 271 -25.61 -5.76 13.25
CA ALA A 271 -24.30 -6.33 13.49
C ALA A 271 -23.56 -5.55 14.60
N HIS A 272 -22.96 -6.27 15.52
CA HIS A 272 -22.15 -5.72 16.59
C HIS A 272 -20.96 -6.64 16.88
N TYR A 273 -19.94 -6.10 17.52
CA TYR A 273 -18.78 -6.90 17.90
C TYR A 273 -18.79 -7.23 19.39
N VAL A 274 -18.45 -8.45 19.75
CA VAL A 274 -18.29 -8.88 21.14
C VAL A 274 -16.81 -8.99 21.47
N CYS A 275 -16.38 -8.22 22.46
CA CYS A 275 -14.99 -8.15 22.93
C CYS A 275 -14.53 -9.51 23.48
N ARG A 276 -13.31 -9.91 23.09
CA ARG A 276 -12.70 -11.18 23.50
C ARG A 276 -12.32 -11.25 24.98
N HIS A 277 -12.10 -10.10 25.63
CA HIS A 277 -11.63 -10.05 27.02
C HIS A 277 -12.79 -10.16 28.02
N ASN A 278 -13.76 -9.24 27.93
CA ASN A 278 -14.83 -9.13 28.92
C ASN A 278 -16.24 -9.25 28.34
N GLY A 279 -16.39 -9.70 27.08
CA GLY A 279 -17.70 -9.85 26.45
C GLY A 279 -18.45 -8.52 26.23
N CYS A 280 -17.76 -7.37 26.28
CA CYS A 280 -18.35 -6.06 26.02
C CYS A 280 -18.97 -6.03 24.64
N VAL A 281 -20.18 -5.51 24.50
CA VAL A 281 -20.83 -5.25 23.22
C VAL A 281 -20.29 -3.92 22.66
N ILE A 282 -19.71 -3.98 21.46
CA ILE A 282 -19.14 -2.84 20.75
C ILE A 282 -20.02 -2.57 19.52
N HIS A 283 -20.55 -1.36 19.41
CA HIS A 283 -21.38 -0.97 18.29
C HIS A 283 -20.55 -0.37 17.16
N HIS A 284 -21.07 -0.44 15.92
CA HIS A 284 -20.34 0.03 14.73
C HIS A 284 -19.86 1.49 14.83
N HIS A 285 -20.61 2.36 15.48
CA HIS A 285 -20.22 3.78 15.64
C HIS A 285 -18.99 3.98 16.53
N GLU A 286 -18.60 3.01 17.34
CA GLU A 286 -17.38 3.03 18.18
C GLU A 286 -16.13 2.58 17.41
N LYS A 287 -16.30 1.83 16.31
CA LYS A 287 -15.24 1.31 15.46
C LYS A 287 -14.23 2.37 15.01
N PRO A 288 -14.62 3.56 14.55
CA PRO A 288 -13.66 4.58 14.09
C PRO A 288 -12.67 5.03 15.18
N ALA A 289 -13.11 5.17 16.41
CA ALA A 289 -12.25 5.54 17.53
C ALA A 289 -11.25 4.41 17.85
N MET A 290 -11.71 3.16 17.85
CA MET A 290 -10.85 1.99 18.06
C MET A 290 -9.77 1.90 16.98
N ILE A 291 -10.14 2.01 15.71
CA ILE A 291 -9.20 1.90 14.59
C ILE A 291 -8.12 2.98 14.70
N ARG A 292 -8.49 4.23 15.01
CA ARG A 292 -7.51 5.32 15.17
C ARG A 292 -6.60 5.16 16.38
N ALA A 293 -7.05 4.44 17.41
CA ALA A 293 -6.25 4.14 18.60
C ALA A 293 -5.42 2.84 18.47
N GLY A 294 -5.57 2.14 17.35
CA GLY A 294 -4.89 0.87 17.12
C GLY A 294 -3.41 1.02 16.76
N ARG A 295 -2.73 -0.12 16.72
CA ARG A 295 -1.33 -0.25 16.32
C ARG A 295 -1.05 -1.61 15.72
N TRP A 296 -0.01 -1.70 14.91
CA TRP A 296 0.46 -2.99 14.41
C TRP A 296 1.21 -3.77 15.49
N VAL A 297 0.88 -5.04 15.62
CA VAL A 297 1.53 -5.96 16.57
C VAL A 297 1.96 -7.22 15.83
N ALA A 298 3.27 -7.49 15.84
CA ALA A 298 3.84 -8.68 15.26
C ALA A 298 3.53 -9.90 16.13
N SER A 299 2.89 -10.93 15.57
CA SER A 299 2.60 -12.18 16.26
C SER A 299 3.73 -13.21 16.15
N CYS A 300 4.64 -13.02 15.19
CA CYS A 300 5.75 -13.92 14.93
C CYS A 300 7.07 -13.17 14.69
N PRO A 301 7.52 -12.30 15.64
CA PRO A 301 8.76 -11.56 15.46
C PRO A 301 9.96 -12.50 15.54
N GLY A 302 11.03 -12.20 14.77
CA GLY A 302 12.26 -12.99 14.84
C GLY A 302 13.31 -12.54 13.82
N PRO A 303 14.56 -13.01 13.96
CA PRO A 303 15.63 -12.71 13.02
C PRO A 303 15.28 -13.15 11.59
N GLY A 304 15.57 -12.30 10.61
CA GLY A 304 15.35 -12.60 9.20
C GLY A 304 13.89 -12.50 8.74
N ARG A 305 12.96 -12.13 9.62
CA ARG A 305 11.55 -11.88 9.25
C ARG A 305 11.35 -10.42 8.87
N TYR A 306 10.71 -10.21 7.73
CA TYR A 306 10.31 -8.89 7.25
C TYR A 306 8.91 -8.53 7.77
N PRO A 307 8.56 -7.23 7.83
CA PRO A 307 7.20 -6.81 8.16
C PRO A 307 6.18 -7.35 7.17
N SER A 308 5.24 -8.12 7.68
CA SER A 308 4.10 -8.63 6.92
C SER A 308 2.81 -8.29 7.63
N TYR A 309 1.90 -7.65 6.91
CA TYR A 309 0.69 -7.03 7.44
C TYR A 309 -0.55 -7.77 6.97
N HIS A 310 -1.50 -7.96 7.88
CA HIS A 310 -2.84 -8.43 7.54
C HIS A 310 -3.86 -7.32 7.78
N LEU A 311 -4.48 -6.85 6.71
CA LEU A 311 -5.52 -5.83 6.75
C LEU A 311 -6.83 -6.40 6.22
N ASP A 312 -7.81 -6.55 7.11
CA ASP A 312 -9.12 -7.09 6.81
C ASP A 312 -10.21 -6.00 6.68
N ALA A 313 -11.34 -6.37 6.08
CA ALA A 313 -12.47 -5.46 5.88
C ALA A 313 -13.13 -5.04 7.20
N LEU A 314 -13.05 -5.86 8.26
CA LEU A 314 -13.64 -5.53 9.56
C LEU A 314 -12.96 -4.31 10.18
N SER A 315 -11.65 -4.14 9.91
CA SER A 315 -10.80 -3.04 10.37
C SER A 315 -10.81 -1.82 9.44
N SER A 316 -11.58 -1.83 8.35
CA SER A 316 -11.69 -0.69 7.42
C SER A 316 -12.66 0.36 7.92
N LEU A 317 -12.26 1.65 7.84
CA LEU A 317 -13.16 2.77 8.11
C LEU A 317 -14.19 3.01 6.98
N PHE A 318 -13.97 2.41 5.82
CA PHE A 318 -14.87 2.53 4.66
C PHE A 318 -15.94 1.43 4.62
N ALA A 319 -15.73 0.32 5.31
CA ALA A 319 -16.64 -0.83 5.31
C ALA A 319 -17.56 -0.80 6.54
N GLN A 320 -18.85 -0.91 6.32
CA GLN A 320 -19.84 -1.06 7.39
C GLN A 320 -19.98 -2.53 7.76
N TRP A 321 -20.02 -2.86 9.04
CA TRP A 321 -20.22 -4.26 9.48
C TRP A 321 -21.51 -4.86 8.97
N ASP A 322 -22.58 -4.06 8.90
CA ASP A 322 -23.87 -4.50 8.39
C ASP A 322 -23.78 -4.89 6.90
N SER A 323 -23.04 -4.11 6.10
CA SER A 323 -22.81 -4.43 4.68
C SER A 323 -21.99 -5.71 4.51
N ILE A 324 -20.90 -5.85 5.29
CA ILE A 324 -20.07 -7.07 5.26
C ILE A 324 -20.92 -8.31 5.60
N VAL A 325 -21.82 -8.19 6.61
CA VAL A 325 -22.71 -9.28 7.00
C VAL A 325 -23.73 -9.59 5.88
N ALA A 326 -24.30 -8.56 5.24
CA ALA A 326 -25.24 -8.74 4.13
C ALA A 326 -24.57 -9.48 2.97
N ASP A 327 -23.39 -9.03 2.55
CA ASP A 327 -22.60 -9.65 1.47
C ASP A 327 -22.24 -11.11 1.80
N PHE A 328 -21.88 -11.39 3.06
CA PHE A 328 -21.65 -12.77 3.51
C PHE A 328 -22.92 -13.63 3.41
N LEU A 329 -24.06 -13.13 3.86
CA LEU A 329 -25.31 -13.88 3.83
C LEU A 329 -25.76 -14.19 2.40
N GLU A 330 -25.48 -13.31 1.45
CA GLU A 330 -25.75 -13.54 0.02
C GLU A 330 -24.75 -14.53 -0.61
N SER A 331 -23.53 -14.58 -0.11
CA SER A 331 -22.43 -15.34 -0.72
C SER A 331 -22.22 -16.72 -0.11
N LYS A 332 -22.59 -16.94 1.17
CA LYS A 332 -22.24 -18.13 1.97
C LYS A 332 -22.70 -19.47 1.39
N ASP A 333 -23.79 -19.48 0.62
CA ASP A 333 -24.39 -20.69 0.03
C ASP A 333 -23.93 -20.89 -1.45
N ASP A 334 -23.12 -19.97 -2.00
CA ASP A 334 -22.56 -20.03 -3.36
C ASP A 334 -21.02 -20.04 -3.30
N PRO A 335 -20.36 -21.16 -3.59
CA PRO A 335 -18.91 -21.28 -3.55
C PRO A 335 -18.16 -20.27 -4.46
N THR A 336 -18.80 -19.84 -5.55
CA THR A 336 -18.19 -18.87 -6.47
C THR A 336 -18.21 -17.47 -5.88
N ARG A 337 -19.33 -17.08 -5.29
CA ARG A 337 -19.46 -15.79 -4.59
C ARG A 337 -18.63 -15.73 -3.32
N LEU A 338 -18.56 -16.84 -2.58
CA LEU A 338 -17.78 -16.92 -1.34
C LEU A 338 -16.27 -16.71 -1.57
N LYS A 339 -15.76 -17.00 -2.76
CA LYS A 339 -14.35 -16.71 -3.13
C LYS A 339 -14.04 -15.22 -3.26
N VAL A 340 -15.04 -14.41 -3.50
CA VAL A 340 -14.91 -12.96 -3.70
C VAL A 340 -15.23 -12.21 -2.39
N PHE A 341 -15.92 -12.84 -1.46
CA PHE A 341 -16.20 -12.33 -0.11
C PHE A 341 -14.93 -12.35 0.75
#